data_3b6f7e5d1f4fc62fa21e6cd4b845dc8e
#
_entry.id   3b6f7e5d1f4fc62fa21e6cd4b845dc8e
#
_cell.length_a   1.000
_cell.length_b   1.000
_cell.length_c   1.000
_cell.angle_alpha   90.00
_cell.angle_beta   90.00
_cell.angle_gamma   90.00
#
_symmetry.space_group_name_H-M   'P 1'
#
loop_
_entity.id
_entity.type
_entity.pdbx_description
1 polymer ?
#
loop_
_entity_poly.entity_id
_entity_poly.type
_entity_poly.pdbx_seq_one_letter_code
_entity_poly.pdbx_strand_id
1 'polypeptide(L)'
;MNSSTGTADDIRPPVAADAAASAPAPPGAPRLPELDPQLWAGLLEQPFAHDLFMLLRRLDAQGRHPLLGRAPRPADEPLRLGQEPSMAFAPSNVAGVDAGADGPPRVSIYGFGLFGPNGPLPLHLTEYARERKRHHNDHTLSAFADLFHHRLILLFYRAWADAQSVNSLDRADRQRFVDYVASLVNMGQPSLRGRDRLADQARLFMAGHLVRQTRNPEGLVQILRRYFDVPARIDEFAAGWVAIEERQISRIGMLGSNHRLGGGAVVGYAVRDAQSRFRLVLGPLSQEEFRRFLPGTRQLGQVVDWVRQYVGIEFDWELRLVLRRQEVRGMRLSGPQPLGWGSWLGERLAETDADDMVFQPEALYRSNKEASTPTP
;
A
#
# COMPACT_ATOMS: atom_id res chain seq x y z
N MET A 1 30.80 -36.20 12.88
CA MET A 1 31.13 -35.48 11.65
C MET A 1 29.89 -34.78 11.17
N ASN A 2 30.01 -33.48 11.09
CA ASN A 2 29.16 -32.44 10.48
C ASN A 2 27.71 -32.30 10.90
N SER A 3 27.57 -31.38 11.81
CA SER A 3 26.48 -30.48 12.09
C SER A 3 26.21 -29.50 10.92
N SER A 4 24.96 -29.25 10.56
CA SER A 4 24.58 -28.03 9.88
C SER A 4 23.28 -27.50 10.48
N THR A 5 23.46 -26.50 11.31
CA THR A 5 22.46 -25.56 11.81
C THR A 5 21.93 -24.69 10.66
N GLY A 6 20.68 -24.83 10.30
CA GLY A 6 19.96 -23.93 9.40
C GLY A 6 19.42 -22.73 10.18
N THR A 7 20.01 -21.59 9.96
CA THR A 7 19.59 -20.29 10.45
C THR A 7 18.31 -19.83 9.74
N ALA A 8 17.36 -19.33 10.51
CA ALA A 8 16.13 -18.71 10.02
C ALA A 8 16.46 -17.48 9.16
N ASP A 9 16.00 -17.50 7.92
CA ASP A 9 16.14 -16.40 6.98
C ASP A 9 15.25 -15.21 7.37
N ASP A 10 15.93 -14.15 7.69
CA ASP A 10 15.45 -12.80 7.98
C ASP A 10 14.93 -12.19 6.65
N ILE A 11 13.63 -12.19 6.42
CA ILE A 11 13.02 -11.51 5.25
C ILE A 11 13.08 -10.00 5.51
N ARG A 12 14.23 -9.41 5.21
CA ARG A 12 14.37 -7.97 5.01
C ARG A 12 13.68 -7.57 3.69
N PRO A 13 12.94 -6.47 3.66
CA PRO A 13 12.53 -5.89 2.38
C PRO A 13 13.79 -5.53 1.57
N PRO A 14 13.76 -5.62 0.24
CA PRO A 14 14.92 -5.29 -0.56
C PRO A 14 15.31 -3.83 -0.31
N VAL A 15 16.45 -3.65 0.34
CA VAL A 15 17.16 -2.38 0.38
C VAL A 15 17.48 -2.03 -1.07
N ALA A 16 17.19 -0.79 -1.45
CA ALA A 16 17.52 -0.24 -2.75
C ALA A 16 18.92 -0.71 -3.18
N ALA A 17 18.97 -1.44 -4.29
CA ALA A 17 20.23 -1.87 -4.87
C ALA A 17 21.07 -0.63 -5.18
N ASP A 18 22.27 -0.61 -4.67
CA ASP A 18 23.31 0.35 -4.97
C ASP A 18 23.36 0.62 -6.47
N ALA A 19 23.36 1.91 -6.79
CA ALA A 19 23.67 2.41 -8.12
C ALA A 19 25.10 1.97 -8.50
N ALA A 20 25.21 0.80 -9.12
CA ALA A 20 26.37 0.45 -9.87
C ALA A 20 26.52 1.49 -10.98
N ALA A 21 27.48 2.39 -10.84
CA ALA A 21 27.86 3.34 -11.87
C ALA A 21 28.18 2.55 -13.14
N SER A 22 27.26 2.54 -14.10
CA SER A 22 27.48 1.95 -15.43
C SER A 22 28.62 2.73 -16.09
N ALA A 23 29.61 2.00 -16.58
CA ALA A 23 30.69 2.56 -17.39
C ALA A 23 30.11 3.44 -18.52
N PRO A 24 30.75 4.57 -18.88
CA PRO A 24 30.26 5.42 -19.95
C PRO A 24 30.19 4.63 -21.27
N ALA A 25 29.04 4.63 -21.90
CA ALA A 25 28.82 4.00 -23.20
C ALA A 25 29.78 4.59 -24.24
N PRO A 26 30.26 3.80 -25.21
CA PRO A 26 31.14 4.27 -26.26
C PRO A 26 30.47 5.40 -27.04
N PRO A 27 31.22 6.43 -27.48
CA PRO A 27 30.67 7.54 -28.26
C PRO A 27 30.12 7.00 -29.58
N GLY A 28 28.81 7.17 -29.82
CA GLY A 28 28.08 6.73 -31.01
C GLY A 28 27.02 5.65 -30.80
N ALA A 29 26.86 5.10 -29.62
CA ALA A 29 25.72 4.23 -29.31
C ALA A 29 24.43 5.06 -29.20
N PRO A 30 23.30 4.63 -29.81
CA PRO A 30 22.03 5.31 -29.66
C PRO A 30 21.66 5.34 -28.15
N ARG A 31 21.46 6.53 -27.60
CA ARG A 31 21.00 6.71 -26.23
C ARG A 31 19.52 6.36 -26.15
N LEU A 32 19.24 5.06 -26.13
CA LEU A 32 17.91 4.59 -25.78
C LEU A 32 17.61 5.02 -24.35
N PRO A 33 16.38 5.51 -24.04
CA PRO A 33 15.97 5.65 -22.66
C PRO A 33 16.22 4.31 -21.98
N GLU A 34 16.67 4.34 -20.73
CA GLU A 34 16.98 3.11 -19.96
C GLU A 34 15.70 2.32 -19.63
N LEU A 35 15.02 1.87 -20.68
CA LEU A 35 13.99 0.86 -20.62
C LEU A 35 14.65 -0.51 -20.48
N ASP A 36 13.90 -1.43 -19.94
CA ASP A 36 14.25 -2.85 -19.98
C ASP A 36 14.75 -3.21 -21.38
N PRO A 37 16.00 -3.68 -21.52
CA PRO A 37 16.56 -4.06 -22.82
C PRO A 37 15.71 -5.08 -23.58
N GLN A 38 15.00 -5.96 -22.87
CA GLN A 38 14.10 -6.95 -23.47
C GLN A 38 12.87 -6.29 -24.10
N LEU A 39 12.33 -5.24 -23.47
CA LEU A 39 11.22 -4.49 -24.04
C LEU A 39 11.63 -3.76 -25.33
N TRP A 40 12.84 -3.17 -25.35
CA TRP A 40 13.37 -2.52 -26.55
C TRP A 40 13.63 -3.51 -27.67
N ALA A 41 14.23 -4.67 -27.37
CA ALA A 41 14.44 -5.71 -28.36
C ALA A 41 13.13 -6.19 -28.98
N GLY A 42 12.12 -6.49 -28.15
CA GLY A 42 10.80 -6.88 -28.63
C GLY A 42 10.10 -5.78 -29.43
N LEU A 43 10.25 -4.52 -29.03
CA LEU A 43 9.65 -3.39 -29.73
C LEU A 43 10.32 -3.12 -31.10
N LEU A 44 11.62 -3.33 -31.22
CA LEU A 44 12.34 -3.23 -32.49
C LEU A 44 12.03 -4.39 -33.42
N GLU A 45 11.86 -5.60 -32.89
CA GLU A 45 11.58 -6.81 -33.67
C GLU A 45 10.12 -6.87 -34.13
N GLN A 46 9.18 -6.58 -33.22
CA GLN A 46 7.73 -6.68 -33.46
C GLN A 46 6.96 -5.45 -32.94
N PRO A 47 7.14 -4.25 -33.54
CA PRO A 47 6.50 -3.03 -33.04
C PRO A 47 4.98 -3.11 -33.00
N PHE A 48 4.36 -3.85 -33.93
CA PHE A 48 2.91 -4.04 -34.03
C PHE A 48 2.31 -4.88 -32.91
N ALA A 49 3.13 -5.63 -32.16
CA ALA A 49 2.67 -6.41 -30.99
C ALA A 49 2.50 -5.55 -29.73
N HIS A 50 2.94 -4.29 -29.77
CA HIS A 50 2.92 -3.42 -28.60
C HIS A 50 1.83 -2.34 -28.73
N ASP A 51 1.13 -2.12 -27.60
CA ASP A 51 0.22 -0.99 -27.46
C ASP A 51 0.97 0.29 -27.08
N LEU A 52 0.64 1.39 -27.76
CA LEU A 52 1.28 2.68 -27.56
C LEU A 52 1.14 3.19 -26.12
N PHE A 53 -0.06 3.14 -25.55
CA PHE A 53 -0.30 3.69 -24.22
C PHE A 53 0.39 2.89 -23.15
N MET A 54 0.44 1.57 -23.31
CA MET A 54 1.17 0.70 -22.38
C MET A 54 2.68 0.91 -22.48
N LEU A 55 3.21 1.15 -23.68
CA LEU A 55 4.61 1.52 -23.88
C LEU A 55 4.95 2.83 -23.15
N LEU A 56 4.15 3.88 -23.41
CA LEU A 56 4.36 5.18 -22.78
C LEU A 56 4.19 5.13 -21.26
N ARG A 57 3.25 4.33 -20.77
CA ARG A 57 3.07 4.09 -19.32
C ARG A 57 4.30 3.44 -18.68
N ARG A 58 4.90 2.44 -19.33
CA ARG A 58 6.12 1.80 -18.83
C ARG A 58 7.30 2.77 -18.80
N LEU A 59 7.40 3.68 -19.78
CA LEU A 59 8.38 4.77 -19.76
C LEU A 59 8.13 5.75 -18.62
N ASP A 60 6.89 6.16 -18.44
CA ASP A 60 6.49 7.07 -17.36
C ASP A 60 6.78 6.49 -15.97
N ALA A 61 6.56 5.17 -15.79
CA ALA A 61 6.75 4.46 -14.54
C ALA A 61 8.20 4.45 -14.03
N GLN A 62 9.18 4.62 -14.91
CA GLN A 62 10.59 4.64 -14.53
C GLN A 62 10.98 5.84 -13.66
N GLY A 63 10.21 6.91 -13.70
CA GLY A 63 10.41 8.06 -12.82
C GLY A 63 11.67 8.91 -13.08
N ARG A 64 12.46 8.57 -14.11
CA ARG A 64 13.75 9.23 -14.42
C ARG A 64 13.59 10.52 -15.23
N HIS A 65 12.43 10.72 -15.82
CA HIS A 65 12.09 11.87 -16.66
C HIS A 65 10.89 12.61 -16.10
N PRO A 66 10.68 13.88 -16.47
CA PRO A 66 9.39 14.52 -16.27
C PRO A 66 8.28 13.64 -16.86
N LEU A 67 7.06 13.75 -16.34
CA LEU A 67 5.93 13.03 -16.91
C LEU A 67 5.83 13.33 -18.40
N LEU A 68 5.71 12.28 -19.22
CA LEU A 68 5.54 12.42 -20.67
C LEU A 68 4.41 13.39 -21.00
N GLY A 69 4.68 14.34 -21.85
CA GLY A 69 3.76 15.42 -22.20
C GLY A 69 3.71 16.58 -21.22
N ARG A 70 4.51 16.57 -20.13
CA ARG A 70 4.65 17.67 -19.17
C ARG A 70 6.06 18.28 -19.14
N ALA A 71 6.97 17.78 -19.95
CA ALA A 71 8.29 18.39 -20.08
C ALA A 71 8.17 19.82 -20.59
N PRO A 72 8.97 20.78 -20.04
CA PRO A 72 8.96 22.18 -20.45
C PRO A 72 9.38 22.37 -21.90
N ARG A 73 10.29 21.54 -22.37
CA ARG A 73 10.83 21.58 -23.74
C ARG A 73 10.69 20.23 -24.41
N PRO A 74 10.42 20.19 -25.72
CA PRO A 74 10.43 18.92 -26.45
C PRO A 74 11.75 18.15 -26.32
N ALA A 75 12.88 18.86 -26.11
CA ALA A 75 14.19 18.25 -25.93
C ALA A 75 14.31 17.44 -24.64
N ASP A 76 13.50 17.75 -23.63
CA ASP A 76 13.50 17.09 -22.33
C ASP A 76 12.64 15.80 -22.33
N GLU A 77 11.91 15.53 -23.42
CA GLU A 77 11.16 14.28 -23.58
C GLU A 77 12.10 13.14 -24.00
N PRO A 78 11.98 11.94 -23.41
CA PRO A 78 12.90 10.83 -23.63
C PRO A 78 12.77 10.16 -25.00
N LEU A 79 11.73 10.46 -25.75
CA LEU A 79 11.47 9.88 -27.06
C LEU A 79 10.82 10.90 -27.99
N ARG A 80 10.76 10.57 -29.27
CA ARG A 80 10.03 11.33 -30.30
C ARG A 80 8.85 10.49 -30.78
N LEU A 81 7.70 11.12 -30.90
CA LEU A 81 6.49 10.51 -31.47
C LEU A 81 6.21 11.17 -32.82
N GLY A 82 5.81 10.36 -33.78
CA GLY A 82 5.42 10.82 -35.10
C GLY A 82 4.39 9.88 -35.70
N GLN A 83 3.83 10.29 -36.84
CA GLN A 83 2.88 9.50 -37.61
C GLN A 83 3.51 8.92 -38.87
N GLU A 84 3.30 7.63 -39.14
CA GLU A 84 3.63 7.00 -40.40
C GLU A 84 2.56 7.30 -41.45
N PRO A 85 2.88 7.99 -42.54
CA PRO A 85 1.95 8.20 -43.64
C PRO A 85 1.60 6.87 -44.29
N SER A 86 0.39 6.35 -44.05
CA SER A 86 -0.06 5.08 -44.58
C SER A 86 -1.49 5.17 -45.08
N MET A 87 -1.76 4.46 -46.19
CA MET A 87 -3.10 4.31 -46.76
C MET A 87 -3.80 3.04 -46.28
N ALA A 88 -3.10 2.22 -45.52
CA ALA A 88 -3.65 0.96 -44.99
C ALA A 88 -4.43 1.19 -43.69
N PHE A 89 -5.48 0.37 -43.49
CA PHE A 89 -6.11 0.22 -42.21
C PHE A 89 -5.18 -0.65 -41.35
N ALA A 90 -4.49 -0.01 -40.43
CA ALA A 90 -3.47 -0.65 -39.63
C ALA A 90 -4.07 -1.56 -38.55
N PRO A 91 -3.54 -2.76 -38.32
CA PRO A 91 -4.03 -3.68 -37.30
C PRO A 91 -3.57 -3.28 -35.89
N SER A 92 -2.60 -2.38 -35.76
CA SER A 92 -2.05 -1.91 -34.49
C SER A 92 -1.76 -0.42 -34.50
N ASN A 93 -1.56 0.17 -33.31
CA ASN A 93 -1.26 1.59 -33.19
C ASN A 93 0.21 1.91 -33.52
N VAL A 94 1.15 1.04 -33.18
CA VAL A 94 2.59 1.26 -33.39
C VAL A 94 2.99 0.78 -34.78
N ALA A 95 3.56 1.69 -35.57
CA ALA A 95 4.04 1.41 -36.94
C ALA A 95 5.48 0.92 -36.96
N GLY A 96 6.34 1.53 -36.16
CA GLY A 96 7.75 1.21 -36.12
C GLY A 96 8.48 2.04 -35.07
N VAL A 97 9.71 1.62 -34.82
CA VAL A 97 10.64 2.30 -33.92
C VAL A 97 11.97 2.49 -34.60
N ASP A 98 12.46 3.68 -34.53
CA ASP A 98 13.81 4.04 -35.00
C ASP A 98 14.64 4.40 -33.75
N ALA A 99 15.74 3.69 -33.55
CA ALA A 99 16.62 3.90 -32.41
C ALA A 99 17.35 5.24 -32.42
N GLY A 100 17.33 5.96 -33.54
CA GLY A 100 17.97 7.28 -33.72
C GLY A 100 19.49 7.24 -33.55
N ALA A 101 20.25 7.45 -34.61
CA ALA A 101 21.72 7.46 -34.53
C ALA A 101 22.23 8.64 -33.68
N ASP A 102 21.59 9.81 -33.79
CA ASP A 102 22.07 11.07 -33.22
C ASP A 102 21.09 11.75 -32.24
N GLY A 103 20.05 11.03 -31.80
CA GLY A 103 19.01 11.63 -30.95
C GLY A 103 18.18 10.64 -30.17
N PRO A 104 17.13 11.12 -29.47
CA PRO A 104 16.19 10.24 -28.78
C PRO A 104 15.45 9.34 -29.78
N PRO A 105 15.11 8.09 -29.37
CA PRO A 105 14.43 7.15 -30.25
C PRO A 105 13.08 7.72 -30.69
N ARG A 106 12.71 7.37 -31.93
CA ARG A 106 11.45 7.78 -32.52
C ARG A 106 10.50 6.61 -32.63
N VAL A 107 9.29 6.77 -32.13
CA VAL A 107 8.20 5.83 -32.29
C VAL A 107 7.17 6.41 -33.26
N SER A 108 6.96 5.72 -34.37
CA SER A 108 5.98 6.08 -35.40
C SER A 108 4.68 5.32 -35.16
N ILE A 109 3.54 6.00 -35.28
CA ILE A 109 2.22 5.41 -35.06
C ILE A 109 1.33 5.57 -36.29
N TYR A 110 0.28 4.75 -36.37
CA TYR A 110 -0.75 4.88 -37.42
C TYR A 110 -1.98 5.65 -36.97
N GLY A 111 -2.38 5.47 -35.73
CA GLY A 111 -3.76 5.73 -35.29
C GLY A 111 -4.13 7.18 -35.02
N PHE A 112 -3.16 8.09 -34.81
CA PHE A 112 -3.46 9.47 -34.43
C PHE A 112 -2.53 10.46 -35.15
N GLY A 113 -3.13 11.39 -35.87
CA GLY A 113 -2.42 12.45 -36.59
C GLY A 113 -3.16 12.92 -37.83
N LEU A 114 -2.44 13.60 -38.71
CA LEU A 114 -2.98 14.28 -39.88
C LEU A 114 -3.16 13.35 -41.10
N PHE A 115 -2.38 12.28 -41.18
CA PHE A 115 -2.31 11.36 -42.31
C PHE A 115 -3.20 10.13 -42.12
N GLY A 116 -3.49 9.44 -43.20
CA GLY A 116 -4.16 8.15 -43.21
C GLY A 116 -5.63 8.18 -43.61
N PRO A 117 -6.28 7.00 -43.75
CA PRO A 117 -7.66 6.87 -44.20
C PRO A 117 -8.66 7.62 -43.32
N ASN A 118 -8.36 7.70 -42.03
CA ASN A 118 -9.18 8.36 -41.02
C ASN A 118 -8.59 9.72 -40.58
N GLY A 119 -7.54 10.19 -41.25
CA GLY A 119 -6.93 11.48 -40.94
C GLY A 119 -7.77 12.65 -41.47
N PRO A 120 -7.59 13.85 -40.88
CA PRO A 120 -8.33 15.04 -41.31
C PRO A 120 -7.81 15.62 -42.64
N LEU A 121 -6.61 15.26 -43.07
CA LEU A 121 -6.10 15.72 -44.37
C LEU A 121 -6.68 14.89 -45.52
N PRO A 122 -6.90 15.54 -46.71
CA PRO A 122 -7.29 14.81 -47.91
C PRO A 122 -6.30 13.69 -48.25
N LEU A 123 -6.81 12.56 -48.71
CA LEU A 123 -6.00 11.35 -48.94
C LEU A 123 -4.81 11.55 -49.86
N HIS A 124 -4.93 12.41 -50.89
CA HIS A 124 -3.84 12.71 -51.83
C HIS A 124 -2.60 13.32 -51.13
N LEU A 125 -2.79 14.03 -50.02
CA LEU A 125 -1.66 14.53 -49.24
C LEU A 125 -0.96 13.40 -48.44
N THR A 126 -1.72 12.42 -47.98
CA THR A 126 -1.14 11.22 -47.37
C THR A 126 -0.39 10.40 -48.40
N GLU A 127 -0.98 10.23 -49.61
CA GLU A 127 -0.34 9.56 -50.75
C GLU A 127 0.95 10.25 -51.15
N TYR A 128 0.91 11.57 -51.29
CA TYR A 128 2.10 12.40 -51.59
C TYR A 128 3.19 12.22 -50.52
N ALA A 129 2.85 12.32 -49.22
CA ALA A 129 3.83 12.17 -48.16
C ALA A 129 4.47 10.79 -48.18
N ARG A 130 3.66 9.73 -48.43
CA ARG A 130 4.10 8.34 -48.53
C ARG A 130 5.01 8.13 -49.73
N GLU A 131 4.65 8.68 -50.91
CA GLU A 131 5.43 8.60 -52.13
C GLU A 131 6.79 9.28 -51.96
N ARG A 132 6.80 10.52 -51.45
CA ARG A 132 8.03 11.27 -51.18
C ARG A 132 8.97 10.49 -50.25
N LYS A 133 8.41 9.92 -49.15
CA LYS A 133 9.17 9.12 -48.20
C LYS A 133 9.77 7.86 -48.85
N ARG A 134 8.98 7.11 -49.63
CA ARG A 134 9.39 5.80 -50.16
C ARG A 134 10.29 5.86 -51.38
N HIS A 135 9.99 6.77 -52.30
CA HIS A 135 10.65 6.83 -53.59
C HIS A 135 11.73 7.92 -53.71
N HIS A 136 11.63 8.94 -52.88
CA HIS A 136 12.56 10.07 -52.91
C HIS A 136 13.37 10.24 -51.63
N ASN A 137 13.18 9.37 -50.65
CA ASN A 137 13.77 9.48 -49.31
C ASN A 137 13.60 10.88 -48.68
N ASP A 138 12.49 11.55 -49.03
CA ASP A 138 12.16 12.89 -48.57
C ASP A 138 11.12 12.82 -47.45
N HIS A 139 11.58 13.10 -46.26
CA HIS A 139 10.77 13.08 -45.06
C HIS A 139 10.24 14.47 -44.66
N THR A 140 10.49 15.51 -45.45
CA THR A 140 10.25 16.92 -45.06
C THR A 140 8.82 17.17 -44.62
N LEU A 141 7.83 16.74 -45.40
CA LEU A 141 6.41 16.95 -45.06
C LEU A 141 5.98 16.19 -43.79
N SER A 142 6.41 14.94 -43.70
CA SER A 142 6.09 14.13 -42.51
C SER A 142 6.81 14.65 -41.25
N ALA A 143 8.07 15.05 -41.38
CA ALA A 143 8.83 15.63 -40.26
C ALA A 143 8.26 16.97 -39.80
N PHE A 144 7.79 17.81 -40.75
CA PHE A 144 7.08 19.04 -40.39
C PHE A 144 5.79 18.76 -39.61
N ALA A 145 4.99 17.81 -40.08
CA ALA A 145 3.77 17.41 -39.38
C ALA A 145 4.07 16.82 -37.99
N ASP A 146 5.18 16.10 -37.84
CA ASP A 146 5.57 15.49 -36.56
C ASP A 146 5.99 16.49 -35.49
N LEU A 147 6.31 17.75 -35.84
CA LEU A 147 6.45 18.81 -34.85
C LEU A 147 5.16 18.99 -34.02
N PHE A 148 4.01 18.82 -34.66
CA PHE A 148 2.68 18.91 -34.02
C PHE A 148 2.26 17.56 -33.47
N HIS A 149 2.44 16.49 -34.24
CA HIS A 149 2.05 15.13 -33.82
C HIS A 149 2.69 14.75 -32.49
N HIS A 150 3.97 14.99 -32.33
CA HIS A 150 4.68 14.68 -31.10
C HIS A 150 3.96 15.24 -29.85
N ARG A 151 3.63 16.51 -29.88
CA ARG A 151 2.97 17.17 -28.76
C ARG A 151 1.53 16.70 -28.58
N LEU A 152 0.79 16.55 -29.66
CA LEU A 152 -0.62 16.14 -29.61
C LEU A 152 -0.77 14.68 -29.14
N ILE A 153 0.09 13.77 -29.60
CA ILE A 153 0.09 12.36 -29.16
C ILE A 153 0.42 12.28 -27.67
N LEU A 154 1.40 13.05 -27.19
CA LEU A 154 1.75 13.12 -25.77
C LEU A 154 0.61 13.69 -24.93
N LEU A 155 -0.09 14.70 -25.41
CA LEU A 155 -1.26 15.25 -24.71
C LEU A 155 -2.42 14.24 -24.70
N PHE A 156 -2.62 13.50 -25.77
CA PHE A 156 -3.62 12.45 -25.84
C PHE A 156 -3.31 11.30 -24.85
N TYR A 157 -2.04 10.86 -24.83
CA TYR A 157 -1.58 9.93 -23.80
C TYR A 157 -1.80 10.48 -22.40
N ARG A 158 -1.46 11.76 -22.15
CA ARG A 158 -1.64 12.37 -20.84
C ARG A 158 -3.10 12.42 -20.40
N ALA A 159 -4.01 12.75 -21.31
CA ALA A 159 -5.44 12.72 -21.04
C ALA A 159 -5.93 11.32 -20.60
N TRP A 160 -5.47 10.29 -21.32
CA TRP A 160 -5.74 8.91 -20.95
C TRP A 160 -5.11 8.53 -19.60
N ALA A 161 -3.82 8.82 -19.41
CA ALA A 161 -3.07 8.46 -18.22
C ALA A 161 -3.59 9.14 -16.95
N ASP A 162 -3.99 10.41 -17.03
CA ASP A 162 -4.54 11.17 -15.90
C ASP A 162 -5.95 10.70 -15.52
N ALA A 163 -6.68 10.06 -16.44
CA ALA A 163 -7.98 9.44 -16.19
C ALA A 163 -7.88 8.06 -15.53
N GLN A 164 -6.71 7.40 -15.59
CA GLN A 164 -6.49 6.08 -15.01
C GLN A 164 -5.93 6.19 -13.59
N SER A 165 -6.72 5.83 -12.59
CA SER A 165 -6.29 5.86 -11.18
C SER A 165 -5.06 5.00 -10.91
N VAL A 166 -4.91 3.88 -11.63
CA VAL A 166 -3.80 2.93 -11.48
C VAL A 166 -2.45 3.53 -11.89
N ASN A 167 -2.43 4.42 -12.89
CA ASN A 167 -1.18 5.07 -13.33
C ASN A 167 -0.54 5.94 -12.25
N SER A 168 -1.35 6.42 -11.29
CA SER A 168 -0.83 7.19 -10.17
C SER A 168 -0.02 6.35 -9.18
N LEU A 169 -0.13 5.01 -9.22
CA LEU A 169 0.62 4.09 -8.37
C LEU A 169 1.99 3.73 -8.96
N ASP A 170 2.18 3.94 -10.26
CA ASP A 170 3.42 3.59 -10.95
C ASP A 170 4.60 4.51 -10.52
N ARG A 171 4.31 5.69 -9.98
CA ARG A 171 5.31 6.68 -9.54
C ARG A 171 5.03 7.18 -8.13
N ALA A 172 6.04 7.15 -7.28
CA ALA A 172 5.92 7.60 -5.88
C ALA A 172 5.73 9.13 -5.75
N ASP A 173 6.20 9.91 -6.74
CA ASP A 173 6.17 11.38 -6.72
C ASP A 173 4.79 11.98 -7.10
N ARG A 174 3.85 11.15 -7.60
CA ARG A 174 2.53 11.62 -8.05
C ARG A 174 1.40 10.62 -7.85
N GLN A 175 1.00 10.47 -6.62
CA GLN A 175 -0.09 9.58 -6.24
C GLN A 175 -1.42 10.36 -6.04
N ARG A 176 -1.84 11.17 -7.01
CA ARG A 176 -3.04 12.04 -6.89
C ARG A 176 -4.29 11.31 -6.44
N PHE A 177 -4.58 10.14 -7.01
CA PHE A 177 -5.74 9.36 -6.60
C PHE A 177 -5.59 8.84 -5.16
N VAL A 178 -4.39 8.39 -4.80
CA VAL A 178 -4.05 7.98 -3.43
C VAL A 178 -4.23 9.16 -2.48
N ASP A 179 -3.81 10.38 -2.86
CA ASP A 179 -3.96 11.59 -2.05
C ASP A 179 -5.44 11.94 -1.82
N TYR A 180 -6.30 11.76 -2.83
CA TYR A 180 -7.74 11.96 -2.68
C TYR A 180 -8.34 10.97 -1.68
N VAL A 181 -8.05 9.68 -1.83
CA VAL A 181 -8.54 8.65 -0.90
C VAL A 181 -7.96 8.87 0.50
N ALA A 182 -6.67 9.21 0.61
CA ALA A 182 -6.02 9.51 1.87
C ALA A 182 -6.67 10.71 2.57
N SER A 183 -7.06 11.74 1.83
CA SER A 183 -7.75 12.92 2.37
C SER A 183 -9.12 12.56 2.97
N LEU A 184 -9.84 11.60 2.38
CA LEU A 184 -11.10 11.11 2.92
C LEU A 184 -10.95 10.39 4.27
N VAL A 185 -9.79 9.80 4.53
CA VAL A 185 -9.50 9.05 5.78
C VAL A 185 -8.56 9.79 6.73
N ASN A 186 -8.50 11.12 6.62
CA ASN A 186 -7.65 11.99 7.44
C ASN A 186 -6.13 11.74 7.30
N MET A 187 -5.67 11.24 6.15
CA MET A 187 -4.27 10.98 5.84
C MET A 187 -3.76 11.82 4.66
N GLY A 188 -4.46 12.89 4.30
CA GLY A 188 -4.13 13.75 3.16
C GLY A 188 -2.80 14.47 3.31
N GLN A 189 -2.39 14.81 4.54
CA GLN A 189 -1.11 15.45 4.79
C GLN A 189 0.03 14.42 4.82
N PRO A 190 1.16 14.69 4.16
CA PRO A 190 2.33 13.79 4.17
C PRO A 190 2.85 13.46 5.58
N SER A 191 2.75 14.42 6.52
CA SER A 191 3.14 14.24 7.92
C SER A 191 2.32 13.21 8.69
N LEU A 192 1.16 12.81 8.18
CA LEU A 192 0.28 11.81 8.78
C LEU A 192 0.50 10.40 8.25
N ARG A 193 1.40 10.25 7.26
CA ARG A 193 1.72 8.97 6.64
C ARG A 193 2.93 8.32 7.31
N GLY A 194 2.97 6.98 7.29
CA GLY A 194 4.10 6.21 7.81
C GLY A 194 4.37 6.38 9.30
N ARG A 195 3.37 6.73 10.12
CA ARG A 195 3.56 7.09 11.55
C ARG A 195 3.54 5.90 12.50
N ASP A 196 3.05 4.76 12.07
CA ASP A 196 2.85 3.58 12.89
C ASP A 196 3.24 2.29 12.16
N ARG A 197 2.82 1.13 12.68
CA ARG A 197 3.17 -0.20 12.17
C ARG A 197 2.30 -0.66 11.00
N LEU A 198 1.24 0.11 10.67
CA LEU A 198 0.33 -0.21 9.57
C LEU A 198 0.85 0.43 8.27
N ALA A 199 0.84 -0.35 7.20
CA ALA A 199 1.09 0.20 5.88
C ALA A 199 -0.05 1.14 5.46
N ASP A 200 0.28 2.31 4.92
CA ASP A 200 -0.73 3.30 4.50
C ASP A 200 -1.68 2.72 3.45
N GLN A 201 -1.20 1.90 2.51
CA GLN A 201 -2.04 1.20 1.54
C GLN A 201 -3.12 0.33 2.18
N ALA A 202 -2.83 -0.29 3.32
CA ALA A 202 -3.82 -1.09 4.03
C ALA A 202 -4.98 -0.22 4.56
N ARG A 203 -4.68 0.98 5.05
CA ARG A 203 -5.69 1.96 5.47
C ARG A 203 -6.51 2.45 4.28
N LEU A 204 -5.86 2.77 3.17
CA LEU A 204 -6.55 3.19 1.95
C LEU A 204 -7.46 2.10 1.39
N PHE A 205 -7.04 0.84 1.48
CA PHE A 205 -7.87 -0.30 1.11
C PHE A 205 -9.12 -0.41 2.00
N MET A 206 -9.00 -0.06 3.29
CA MET A 206 -10.10 -0.06 4.25
C MET A 206 -10.84 1.29 4.32
N ALA A 207 -10.62 2.21 3.38
CA ALA A 207 -11.19 3.55 3.39
C ALA A 207 -12.71 3.56 3.54
N GLY A 208 -13.44 2.61 2.95
CA GLY A 208 -14.89 2.50 3.08
C GLY A 208 -15.39 2.31 4.51
N HIS A 209 -14.58 1.69 5.39
CA HIS A 209 -14.88 1.60 6.82
C HIS A 209 -14.41 2.83 7.60
N LEU A 210 -13.27 3.41 7.20
CA LEU A 210 -12.64 4.52 7.93
C LEU A 210 -13.31 5.88 7.66
N VAL A 211 -13.93 6.06 6.50
CA VAL A 211 -14.65 7.31 6.14
C VAL A 211 -15.92 7.50 6.97
N ARG A 212 -16.56 6.42 7.40
CA ARG A 212 -17.79 6.51 8.19
C ARG A 212 -17.52 7.19 9.52
N GLN A 213 -18.37 8.12 9.93
CA GLN A 213 -18.30 8.76 11.25
C GLN A 213 -18.77 7.79 12.34
N THR A 214 -19.78 6.98 12.05
CA THR A 214 -20.29 5.96 12.97
C THR A 214 -19.32 4.77 13.03
N ARG A 215 -18.78 4.50 14.22
CA ARG A 215 -17.88 3.37 14.48
C ARG A 215 -18.68 2.22 15.07
N ASN A 216 -19.01 1.24 14.24
CA ASN A 216 -19.73 0.04 14.67
C ASN A 216 -18.77 -1.14 14.90
N PRO A 217 -19.09 -2.08 15.80
CA PRO A 217 -18.25 -3.24 16.08
C PRO A 217 -17.98 -4.08 14.84
N GLU A 218 -18.98 -4.27 13.99
CA GLU A 218 -18.86 -5.06 12.77
C GLU A 218 -17.80 -4.50 11.80
N GLY A 219 -17.70 -3.17 11.67
CA GLY A 219 -16.67 -2.55 10.83
C GLY A 219 -15.25 -2.87 11.30
N LEU A 220 -15.00 -2.84 12.62
CA LEU A 220 -13.71 -3.22 13.17
C LEU A 220 -13.42 -4.72 12.94
N VAL A 221 -14.41 -5.58 13.15
CA VAL A 221 -14.31 -7.02 12.91
C VAL A 221 -13.93 -7.29 11.44
N GLN A 222 -14.58 -6.62 10.48
CA GLN A 222 -14.31 -6.79 9.06
C GLN A 222 -12.90 -6.31 8.67
N ILE A 223 -12.44 -5.19 9.25
CA ILE A 223 -11.06 -4.70 9.05
C ILE A 223 -10.07 -5.74 9.53
N LEU A 224 -10.22 -6.23 10.76
CA LEU A 224 -9.29 -7.18 11.37
C LEU A 224 -9.28 -8.53 10.65
N ARG A 225 -10.46 -9.08 10.32
CA ARG A 225 -10.58 -10.31 9.52
C ARG A 225 -9.89 -10.19 8.18
N ARG A 226 -10.10 -9.07 7.48
CA ARG A 226 -9.51 -8.87 6.16
C ARG A 226 -8.01 -8.63 6.20
N TYR A 227 -7.51 -7.96 7.25
CA TYR A 227 -6.10 -7.61 7.37
C TYR A 227 -5.24 -8.77 7.86
N PHE A 228 -5.70 -9.51 8.87
CA PHE A 228 -4.94 -10.60 9.50
C PHE A 228 -5.29 -11.98 8.98
N ASP A 229 -6.37 -12.11 8.23
CA ASP A 229 -6.92 -13.38 7.72
C ASP A 229 -7.22 -14.38 8.85
N VAL A 230 -7.74 -13.89 9.96
CA VAL A 230 -8.12 -14.71 11.13
C VAL A 230 -9.55 -14.41 11.56
N PRO A 231 -10.26 -15.39 12.14
CA PRO A 231 -11.57 -15.15 12.73
C PRO A 231 -11.48 -14.11 13.86
N ALA A 232 -12.37 -13.13 13.84
CA ALA A 232 -12.45 -12.08 14.84
C ALA A 232 -13.91 -11.81 15.21
N ARG A 233 -14.15 -11.48 16.47
CA ARG A 233 -15.44 -10.98 16.97
C ARG A 233 -15.21 -9.98 18.10
N ILE A 234 -16.23 -9.19 18.41
CA ILE A 234 -16.23 -8.25 19.52
C ILE A 234 -17.32 -8.68 20.49
N ASP A 235 -16.95 -8.83 21.76
CA ASP A 235 -17.89 -8.96 22.87
C ASP A 235 -18.04 -7.55 23.48
N GLU A 236 -19.20 -6.94 23.28
CA GLU A 236 -19.49 -5.60 23.79
C GLU A 236 -19.79 -5.65 25.31
N PHE A 237 -19.70 -4.49 25.96
CA PHE A 237 -20.03 -4.36 27.40
C PHE A 237 -19.23 -5.30 28.31
N ALA A 238 -17.93 -5.46 28.04
CA ALA A 238 -17.05 -6.28 28.86
C ALA A 238 -16.83 -5.62 30.21
N ALA A 239 -17.38 -6.22 31.26
CA ALA A 239 -17.30 -5.68 32.62
C ALA A 239 -15.85 -5.65 33.14
N GLY A 240 -15.41 -4.49 33.61
CA GLY A 240 -14.10 -4.25 34.17
C GLY A 240 -14.16 -3.39 35.43
N TRP A 241 -13.03 -3.35 36.16
CA TRP A 241 -12.88 -2.45 37.28
C TRP A 241 -12.31 -1.11 36.83
N VAL A 242 -13.00 -0.02 37.15
CA VAL A 242 -12.57 1.37 36.90
C VAL A 242 -12.20 1.98 38.24
N ALA A 243 -10.99 2.49 38.35
CA ALA A 243 -10.51 3.17 39.54
C ALA A 243 -11.34 4.45 39.79
N ILE A 244 -11.75 4.67 41.01
CA ILE A 244 -12.40 5.90 41.43
C ILE A 244 -11.33 6.95 41.63
N GLU A 245 -11.56 8.17 41.12
CA GLU A 245 -10.67 9.30 41.36
C GLU A 245 -10.52 9.56 42.87
N GLU A 246 -9.30 9.84 43.33
CA GLU A 246 -9.00 9.95 44.78
C GLU A 246 -9.92 10.94 45.50
N ARG A 247 -10.35 12.01 44.84
CA ARG A 247 -11.29 13.01 45.37
C ARG A 247 -12.71 12.49 45.53
N GLN A 248 -13.07 11.42 44.86
CA GLN A 248 -14.40 10.82 44.85
C GLN A 248 -14.52 9.58 45.78
N ILE A 249 -13.41 9.11 46.32
CA ILE A 249 -13.38 8.00 47.24
C ILE A 249 -14.11 8.40 48.52
N SER A 250 -15.08 7.55 48.93
CA SER A 250 -15.83 7.76 50.18
C SER A 250 -14.94 7.58 51.41
N ARG A 251 -14.94 8.57 52.30
CA ARG A 251 -14.18 8.54 53.56
C ARG A 251 -15.10 8.78 54.74
N ILE A 252 -14.97 7.96 55.77
CA ILE A 252 -15.77 8.10 57.01
C ILE A 252 -15.38 9.40 57.73
N GLY A 253 -16.36 10.15 58.19
CA GLY A 253 -16.14 11.41 58.93
C GLY A 253 -15.99 12.65 58.05
N MET A 254 -16.08 12.51 56.73
CA MET A 254 -16.03 13.66 55.78
C MET A 254 -17.44 14.12 55.42
N LEU A 255 -17.61 15.41 55.18
CA LEU A 255 -18.86 16.03 54.70
C LEU A 255 -18.83 16.07 53.17
N GLY A 256 -19.93 15.67 52.51
CA GLY A 256 -20.07 15.73 51.05
C GLY A 256 -21.05 14.68 50.53
N SER A 257 -21.52 14.83 49.30
CA SER A 257 -22.46 13.89 48.67
C SER A 257 -21.89 12.47 48.58
N ASN A 258 -20.58 12.34 48.28
CA ASN A 258 -19.89 11.06 48.12
C ASN A 258 -19.63 10.32 49.43
N HIS A 259 -19.97 10.94 50.58
CA HIS A 259 -19.76 10.35 51.93
C HIS A 259 -21.08 10.01 52.63
N ARG A 260 -22.23 10.19 51.96
CA ARG A 260 -23.56 9.91 52.51
C ARG A 260 -24.09 8.58 51.96
N LEU A 261 -24.52 7.70 52.86
CA LEU A 261 -25.22 6.48 52.49
C LEU A 261 -26.50 6.83 51.73
N GLY A 262 -26.71 6.23 50.53
CA GLY A 262 -27.80 6.56 49.63
C GLY A 262 -27.59 7.86 48.81
N GLY A 263 -26.53 8.63 49.04
CA GLY A 263 -26.24 9.89 48.36
C GLY A 263 -25.06 9.84 47.37
N GLY A 264 -24.52 8.64 47.13
CA GLY A 264 -23.38 8.47 46.23
C GLY A 264 -22.12 7.85 46.86
N ALA A 265 -22.24 7.40 48.14
CA ALA A 265 -21.14 6.69 48.80
C ALA A 265 -20.88 5.34 48.12
N VAL A 266 -19.63 5.12 47.73
CA VAL A 266 -19.16 3.86 47.13
C VAL A 266 -18.11 3.24 48.03
N VAL A 267 -18.26 1.94 48.32
CA VAL A 267 -17.29 1.19 49.13
C VAL A 267 -16.11 0.75 48.26
N GLY A 268 -14.90 1.12 48.68
CA GLY A 268 -13.68 0.76 47.97
C GLY A 268 -13.13 1.85 47.06
N TYR A 269 -12.17 1.49 46.26
CA TYR A 269 -11.41 2.41 45.38
C TYR A 269 -11.68 2.17 43.89
N ALA A 270 -12.55 1.23 43.56
CA ALA A 270 -12.92 0.93 42.18
C ALA A 270 -14.40 0.51 42.09
N VAL A 271 -15.01 0.80 40.95
CA VAL A 271 -16.38 0.38 40.60
C VAL A 271 -16.33 -0.54 39.39
N ARG A 272 -17.29 -1.47 39.32
CA ARG A 272 -17.43 -2.34 38.18
C ARG A 272 -18.26 -1.60 37.10
N ASP A 273 -17.63 -1.34 35.97
CA ASP A 273 -18.27 -0.71 34.80
C ASP A 273 -18.21 -1.64 33.59
N ALA A 274 -19.22 -1.58 32.74
CA ALA A 274 -19.28 -2.34 31.49
C ALA A 274 -19.46 -1.46 30.26
N GLN A 275 -19.72 -0.15 30.43
CA GLN A 275 -20.08 0.75 29.35
C GLN A 275 -18.83 1.24 28.58
N SER A 276 -17.70 1.32 29.26
CA SER A 276 -16.46 1.90 28.73
C SER A 276 -15.50 0.90 28.13
N ARG A 277 -15.86 -0.41 28.11
CA ARG A 277 -14.94 -1.47 27.70
C ARG A 277 -15.59 -2.50 26.77
N PHE A 278 -14.81 -2.95 25.79
CA PHE A 278 -15.15 -4.10 24.95
C PHE A 278 -14.01 -5.13 24.94
N ARG A 279 -14.32 -6.35 24.54
CA ARG A 279 -13.35 -7.42 24.37
C ARG A 279 -13.24 -7.79 22.89
N LEU A 280 -12.05 -7.67 22.34
CA LEU A 280 -11.72 -8.21 21.02
C LEU A 280 -11.33 -9.68 21.19
N VAL A 281 -11.98 -10.58 20.46
CA VAL A 281 -11.68 -12.01 20.45
C VAL A 281 -11.13 -12.38 19.09
N LEU A 282 -9.92 -12.93 19.05
CA LEU A 282 -9.30 -13.48 17.86
C LEU A 282 -9.27 -15.01 17.97
N GLY A 283 -9.83 -15.68 16.98
CA GLY A 283 -9.85 -17.14 16.95
C GLY A 283 -11.20 -17.77 16.60
N PRO A 284 -11.21 -19.12 16.50
CA PRO A 284 -10.16 -20.08 16.91
C PRO A 284 -8.93 -20.07 15.99
N LEU A 285 -7.76 -19.91 16.59
CA LEU A 285 -6.46 -19.79 15.92
C LEU A 285 -5.71 -21.12 15.89
N SER A 286 -4.87 -21.33 14.89
CA SER A 286 -3.80 -22.31 14.93
C SER A 286 -2.67 -21.88 15.88
N GLN A 287 -1.77 -22.79 16.26
CA GLN A 287 -0.63 -22.48 17.11
C GLN A 287 0.30 -21.42 16.49
N GLU A 288 0.46 -21.43 15.16
CA GLU A 288 1.27 -20.46 14.46
C GLU A 288 0.62 -19.08 14.46
N GLU A 289 -0.66 -19.01 14.15
CA GLU A 289 -1.46 -17.77 14.20
C GLU A 289 -1.48 -17.19 15.60
N PHE A 290 -1.69 -18.03 16.62
CA PHE A 290 -1.70 -17.62 18.02
C PHE A 290 -0.38 -16.94 18.43
N ARG A 291 0.76 -17.51 18.05
CA ARG A 291 2.08 -16.92 18.34
C ARG A 291 2.27 -15.54 17.74
N ARG A 292 1.64 -15.26 16.60
CA ARG A 292 1.73 -13.93 15.93
C ARG A 292 1.12 -12.81 16.77
N PHE A 293 0.17 -13.13 17.66
CA PHE A 293 -0.54 -12.14 18.48
C PHE A 293 -0.05 -12.09 19.94
N LEU A 294 1.04 -12.79 20.26
CA LEU A 294 1.61 -12.75 21.61
C LEU A 294 2.29 -11.38 21.88
N PRO A 295 2.43 -11.01 23.18
CA PRO A 295 3.13 -9.80 23.58
C PRO A 295 4.55 -9.69 22.97
N GLY A 296 4.89 -8.49 22.50
CA GLY A 296 6.16 -8.23 21.85
C GLY A 296 6.20 -8.46 20.32
N THR A 297 5.15 -9.05 19.73
CA THR A 297 5.10 -9.29 18.30
C THR A 297 4.67 -8.04 17.52
N ARG A 298 5.09 -7.97 16.26
CA ARG A 298 4.68 -6.89 15.35
C ARG A 298 3.18 -6.89 15.09
N GLN A 299 2.57 -8.09 14.93
CA GLN A 299 1.15 -8.21 14.64
C GLN A 299 0.28 -7.73 15.79
N LEU A 300 0.63 -8.02 17.03
CA LEU A 300 -0.08 -7.45 18.16
C LEU A 300 -0.03 -5.92 18.15
N GLY A 301 1.12 -5.34 17.82
CA GLY A 301 1.24 -3.89 17.65
C GLY A 301 0.33 -3.35 16.55
N GLN A 302 0.20 -4.07 15.45
CA GLN A 302 -0.73 -3.69 14.37
C GLN A 302 -2.20 -3.81 14.77
N VAL A 303 -2.56 -4.78 15.61
CA VAL A 303 -3.93 -4.85 16.20
C VAL A 303 -4.23 -3.60 17.03
N VAL A 304 -3.29 -3.19 17.88
CA VAL A 304 -3.41 -1.97 18.69
C VAL A 304 -3.60 -0.73 17.79
N ASP A 305 -2.77 -0.60 16.76
CA ASP A 305 -2.82 0.52 15.83
C ASP A 305 -4.17 0.54 15.06
N TRP A 306 -4.70 -0.62 14.64
CA TRP A 306 -6.03 -0.71 14.01
C TRP A 306 -7.18 -0.35 14.96
N VAL A 307 -7.15 -0.85 16.18
CA VAL A 307 -8.18 -0.52 17.18
C VAL A 307 -8.17 0.98 17.45
N ARG A 308 -7.01 1.59 17.67
CA ARG A 308 -6.90 3.04 17.93
C ARG A 308 -7.24 3.90 16.71
N GLN A 309 -6.89 3.46 15.53
CA GLN A 309 -7.29 4.13 14.28
C GLN A 309 -8.82 4.14 14.08
N TYR A 310 -9.49 3.03 14.43
CA TYR A 310 -10.91 2.88 14.19
C TYR A 310 -11.77 3.42 15.33
N VAL A 311 -11.47 3.06 16.57
CA VAL A 311 -12.28 3.36 17.77
C VAL A 311 -11.86 4.70 18.39
N GLY A 312 -10.58 5.10 18.26
CA GLY A 312 -10.04 6.24 19.00
C GLY A 312 -9.62 5.86 20.43
N ILE A 313 -9.67 6.84 21.34
CA ILE A 313 -9.22 6.70 22.73
C ILE A 313 -10.36 6.58 23.75
N GLU A 314 -11.61 6.62 23.28
CA GLU A 314 -12.79 6.71 24.15
C GLU A 314 -13.06 5.43 24.95
N PHE A 315 -12.72 4.26 24.37
CA PHE A 315 -12.99 2.97 24.98
C PHE A 315 -11.71 2.27 25.38
N ASP A 316 -11.75 1.64 26.56
CA ASP A 316 -10.80 0.62 26.94
C ASP A 316 -11.12 -0.70 26.24
N TRP A 317 -10.13 -1.53 26.05
CA TRP A 317 -10.34 -2.82 25.44
C TRP A 317 -9.34 -3.87 25.93
N GLU A 318 -9.77 -5.10 25.86
CA GLU A 318 -8.94 -6.26 26.14
C GLU A 318 -8.95 -7.23 24.97
N LEU A 319 -7.87 -7.97 24.81
CA LEU A 319 -7.73 -8.99 23.78
C LEU A 319 -7.85 -10.38 24.40
N ARG A 320 -8.74 -11.19 23.82
CA ARG A 320 -8.82 -12.62 24.08
C ARG A 320 -8.29 -13.37 22.86
N LEU A 321 -7.31 -14.24 23.06
CA LEU A 321 -6.83 -15.17 22.05
C LEU A 321 -7.43 -16.55 22.30
N VAL A 322 -8.04 -17.13 21.26
CA VAL A 322 -8.65 -18.46 21.34
C VAL A 322 -7.82 -19.42 20.51
N LEU A 323 -7.20 -20.41 21.16
CA LEU A 323 -6.42 -21.46 20.51
C LEU A 323 -7.30 -22.68 20.25
N ARG A 324 -7.21 -23.26 19.05
CA ARG A 324 -7.93 -24.48 18.69
C ARG A 324 -7.58 -25.61 19.67
N ARG A 325 -8.59 -26.32 20.17
CA ARG A 325 -8.44 -27.43 21.10
C ARG A 325 -7.33 -28.41 20.70
N GLN A 326 -7.30 -28.79 19.43
CA GLN A 326 -6.37 -29.80 18.89
C GLN A 326 -4.91 -29.37 18.94
N GLU A 327 -4.65 -28.07 19.06
CA GLU A 327 -3.31 -27.49 19.04
C GLU A 327 -2.81 -27.09 20.45
N VAL A 328 -3.65 -27.22 21.46
CA VAL A 328 -3.26 -26.98 22.86
C VAL A 328 -2.34 -28.11 23.31
N ARG A 329 -1.10 -27.76 23.60
CA ARG A 329 -0.08 -28.71 24.07
C ARG A 329 0.33 -28.38 25.48
N GLY A 330 0.42 -29.40 26.35
CA GLY A 330 0.95 -29.25 27.70
C GLY A 330 2.39 -28.71 27.67
N MET A 331 2.72 -27.90 28.66
CA MET A 331 4.04 -27.29 28.80
C MET A 331 5.13 -28.34 28.96
N ARG A 332 6.26 -28.14 28.29
CA ARG A 332 7.50 -28.91 28.46
C ARG A 332 8.62 -27.96 28.85
N LEU A 333 9.47 -28.34 29.80
CA LEU A 333 10.59 -27.52 30.30
C LEU A 333 11.59 -27.09 29.21
N SER A 334 11.71 -27.87 28.15
CA SER A 334 12.55 -27.52 26.97
C SER A 334 11.75 -27.00 25.77
N GLY A 335 10.47 -26.66 25.95
CA GLY A 335 9.60 -26.22 24.87
C GLY A 335 9.78 -24.72 24.52
N PRO A 336 9.43 -24.33 23.30
CA PRO A 336 9.53 -22.94 22.83
C PRO A 336 8.39 -22.02 23.33
N GLN A 337 7.55 -22.52 24.24
CA GLN A 337 6.38 -21.75 24.73
C GLN A 337 6.79 -20.82 25.87
N PRO A 338 6.57 -19.52 25.78
CA PRO A 338 6.86 -18.60 26.87
C PRO A 338 5.89 -18.84 28.04
N LEU A 339 6.43 -18.89 29.26
CA LEU A 339 5.67 -19.04 30.48
C LEU A 339 4.67 -17.88 30.64
N GLY A 340 3.43 -18.20 30.97
CA GLY A 340 2.36 -17.20 31.14
C GLY A 340 1.69 -16.74 29.83
N TRP A 341 2.26 -17.09 28.67
CA TRP A 341 1.78 -16.63 27.38
C TRP A 341 1.55 -17.80 26.38
N GLY A 342 0.59 -18.66 26.69
CA GLY A 342 0.30 -19.82 25.81
C GLY A 342 0.97 -21.10 26.30
N SER A 343 1.17 -21.23 27.59
CA SER A 343 1.61 -22.44 28.26
C SER A 343 0.49 -22.98 29.17
N TRP A 344 0.14 -24.25 28.99
CA TRP A 344 -0.86 -24.95 29.83
C TRP A 344 -0.17 -26.02 30.65
N LEU A 345 -0.50 -26.07 31.97
CA LEU A 345 0.04 -27.07 32.85
C LEU A 345 -0.74 -28.39 32.66
N GLY A 346 -0.03 -29.47 32.29
CA GLY A 346 -0.63 -30.79 32.04
C GLY A 346 -1.41 -30.87 30.73
N GLU A 347 -2.23 -31.89 30.60
CA GLU A 347 -3.14 -32.08 29.48
C GLU A 347 -4.47 -31.38 29.72
N ARG A 348 -4.95 -30.66 28.73
CA ARG A 348 -6.27 -30.00 28.81
C ARG A 348 -7.36 -31.06 28.50
N LEU A 349 -8.19 -31.34 29.49
CA LEU A 349 -9.33 -32.26 29.39
C LEU A 349 -10.58 -31.62 28.77
N ALA A 350 -10.62 -30.28 28.65
CA ALA A 350 -11.79 -29.56 28.13
C ALA A 350 -12.02 -29.86 26.65
N GLU A 351 -13.28 -30.05 26.27
CA GLU A 351 -13.70 -30.30 24.89
C GLU A 351 -13.83 -29.04 24.05
N THR A 352 -13.66 -27.86 24.62
CA THR A 352 -13.75 -26.56 23.98
C THR A 352 -12.36 -26.01 23.60
N ASP A 353 -12.33 -25.07 22.68
CA ASP A 353 -11.12 -24.31 22.37
C ASP A 353 -10.59 -23.55 23.61
N ALA A 354 -9.27 -23.29 23.64
CA ALA A 354 -8.67 -22.59 24.77
C ALA A 354 -8.88 -21.08 24.65
N ASP A 355 -9.73 -20.52 25.50
CA ASP A 355 -10.12 -19.09 25.49
C ASP A 355 -9.74 -18.35 26.78
N ASP A 356 -8.88 -18.95 27.58
CA ASP A 356 -8.45 -18.49 28.90
C ASP A 356 -7.44 -17.33 28.84
N MET A 357 -6.82 -17.11 27.69
CA MET A 357 -5.85 -16.03 27.54
C MET A 357 -6.52 -14.68 27.24
N VAL A 358 -6.58 -13.84 28.27
CA VAL A 358 -7.12 -12.48 28.19
C VAL A 358 -6.11 -11.48 28.75
N PHE A 359 -5.84 -10.39 28.03
CA PHE A 359 -4.91 -9.35 28.49
C PHE A 359 -5.23 -8.00 27.85
N GLN A 360 -4.62 -6.93 28.39
CA GLN A 360 -4.72 -5.56 27.85
C GLN A 360 -3.46 -5.23 27.06
N PRO A 361 -3.49 -5.24 25.72
CA PRO A 361 -2.30 -5.03 24.90
C PRO A 361 -1.61 -3.70 25.16
N GLU A 362 -2.36 -2.63 25.37
CA GLU A 362 -1.80 -1.29 25.55
C GLU A 362 -1.07 -1.11 26.88
N ALA A 363 -1.52 -1.76 27.93
CA ALA A 363 -0.82 -1.72 29.22
C ALA A 363 0.59 -2.30 29.10
N LEU A 364 0.75 -3.34 28.29
CA LEU A 364 2.05 -3.96 28.02
C LEU A 364 3.00 -3.04 27.23
N TYR A 365 2.47 -2.25 26.32
CA TYR A 365 3.29 -1.29 25.56
C TYR A 365 3.69 -0.08 26.42
N ARG A 366 2.84 0.37 27.36
CA ARG A 366 3.17 1.47 28.27
C ARG A 366 4.28 1.06 29.25
N SER A 367 4.19 -0.11 29.86
CA SER A 367 5.20 -0.61 30.79
C SER A 367 6.57 -0.80 30.14
N ASN A 368 6.62 -1.29 28.90
CA ASN A 368 7.88 -1.43 28.16
C ASN A 368 8.52 -0.07 27.78
N LYS A 369 7.71 0.96 27.57
CA LYS A 369 8.20 2.31 27.23
C LYS A 369 8.77 3.02 28.46
N GLU A 370 8.16 2.82 29.63
CA GLU A 370 8.67 3.35 30.91
C GLU A 370 9.95 2.65 31.35
N ALA A 371 10.08 1.33 31.10
CA ALA A 371 11.29 0.58 31.41
C ALA A 371 12.47 0.92 30.47
N SER A 372 12.22 1.49 29.30
CA SER A 372 13.25 1.86 28.32
C SER A 372 13.67 3.34 28.37
N THR A 373 13.07 4.16 29.24
CA THR A 373 13.47 5.56 29.44
C THR A 373 14.54 5.59 30.52
N PRO A 374 15.82 5.89 30.23
CA PRO A 374 16.82 6.07 31.25
C PRO A 374 16.40 7.24 32.14
N THR A 375 16.33 7.00 33.43
CA THR A 375 16.15 8.04 34.46
C THR A 375 17.26 9.08 34.33
N PRO A 376 16.94 10.39 34.36
CA PRO A 376 17.91 11.46 34.20
C PRO A 376 19.00 11.49 35.26
#